data_cc1d879d9fec068e084425e951c609b5
#
_entry.id   cc1d879d9fec068e084425e951c609b5
#
_cell.length_a   1.000
_cell.length_b   1.000
_cell.length_c   1.000
_cell.angle_alpha   90.00
_cell.angle_beta   90.00
_cell.angle_gamma   90.00
#
_symmetry.space_group_name_H-M   'P 1'
#
loop_
_entity.id
_entity.type
_entity.pdbx_description
1 polymer ?
#
loop_
_entity_poly.entity_id
_entity_poly.type
_entity_poly.pdbx_seq_one_letter_code
_entity_poly.pdbx_strand_id
1 'polypeptide(L)'
;IQPRYNMVEYADDFGMDNLSKKGKKNIKIAQKQNLDIQFGHKELLEDFDKVMKCTEERKGISLRTKEYYELLLDTYADDAFITLAYFHIHDMLKETKERYEKCLFDLDNCTENAKKKRFTLEELKDSLEKKISKYEEDVKTYGETVCVCGTLTVKYGHTSEILYAGMNEDFKRLMGPYLTW
;
A
#
# COMPACT_ATOMS: atom_id res chain seq x y z
N ILE A 1 -0.37 36.76 1.90
CA ILE A 1 0.65 35.71 1.76
C ILE A 1 0.25 34.62 2.71
N GLN A 2 -0.04 33.44 2.20
CA GLN A 2 -0.37 32.27 3.02
C GLN A 2 0.94 31.58 3.40
N PRO A 3 1.27 31.42 4.70
CA PRO A 3 2.48 30.73 5.11
C PRO A 3 2.41 29.25 4.69
N ARG A 4 3.49 28.72 4.15
CA ARG A 4 3.64 27.29 3.88
C ARG A 4 4.43 26.66 5.03
N TYR A 5 3.92 25.56 5.55
CA TYR A 5 4.62 24.73 6.53
C TYR A 5 5.04 23.46 5.84
N ASN A 6 6.34 23.18 5.87
CA ASN A 6 6.89 21.91 5.40
C ASN A 6 7.28 21.06 6.60
N MET A 7 7.08 19.76 6.49
CA MET A 7 7.69 18.79 7.41
C MET A 7 9.08 18.44 6.86
N VAL A 8 10.09 18.59 7.68
CA VAL A 8 11.47 18.28 7.32
C VAL A 8 11.99 17.20 8.25
N GLU A 9 12.57 16.16 7.68
CA GLU A 9 13.33 15.13 8.39
C GLU A 9 14.80 15.28 8.01
N TYR A 10 15.67 15.31 8.99
CA TYR A 10 17.11 15.41 8.76
C TYR A 10 17.72 14.01 8.67
N ALA A 11 18.72 13.84 7.79
CA ALA A 11 19.36 12.54 7.57
C ALA A 11 19.92 11.90 8.85
N ASP A 12 20.43 12.72 9.76
CA ASP A 12 20.97 12.26 11.05
C ASP A 12 19.89 11.74 12.00
N ASP A 13 18.64 12.21 11.84
CA ASP A 13 17.49 11.81 12.63
C ASP A 13 16.65 10.72 11.94
N PHE A 14 16.99 10.39 10.67
CA PHE A 14 16.25 9.42 9.89
C PHE A 14 16.48 8.00 10.40
N GLY A 15 15.40 7.36 10.85
CA GLY A 15 15.48 5.96 11.27
C GLY A 15 14.28 5.49 12.08
N MET A 16 14.13 4.16 12.13
CA MET A 16 13.04 3.51 12.85
C MET A 16 12.94 3.92 14.32
N ASP A 17 14.07 4.22 14.96
CA ASP A 17 14.10 4.53 16.40
C ASP A 17 13.45 5.87 16.73
N ASN A 18 13.50 6.82 15.81
CA ASN A 18 12.95 8.16 15.97
C ASN A 18 11.44 8.24 15.62
N LEU A 19 10.90 7.20 15.03
CA LEU A 19 9.47 7.15 14.71
C LEU A 19 8.59 6.98 15.94
N SER A 20 7.41 7.58 15.90
CA SER A 20 6.37 7.37 16.91
C SER A 20 5.98 5.89 17.01
N LYS A 21 5.47 5.47 18.17
CA LYS A 21 4.94 4.10 18.37
C LYS A 21 3.89 3.73 17.31
N LYS A 22 3.04 4.69 16.90
CA LYS A 22 2.03 4.49 15.85
C LYS A 22 2.68 4.30 14.47
N GLY A 23 3.68 5.11 14.13
CA GLY A 23 4.45 4.98 12.88
C GLY A 23 5.12 3.60 12.78
N LYS A 24 5.87 3.20 13.82
CA LYS A 24 6.49 1.86 13.90
C LYS A 24 5.47 0.71 13.73
N LYS A 25 4.29 0.84 14.35
CA LYS A 25 3.21 -0.16 14.21
C LYS A 25 2.71 -0.23 12.77
N ASN A 26 2.46 0.91 12.13
CA ASN A 26 1.90 0.97 10.79
C ASN A 26 2.89 0.47 9.73
N ILE A 27 4.18 0.78 9.87
CA ILE A 27 5.24 0.21 9.02
C ILE A 27 5.25 -1.33 9.14
N LYS A 28 5.21 -1.86 10.37
CA LYS A 28 5.15 -3.33 10.57
C LYS A 28 3.88 -3.96 9.96
N ILE A 29 2.75 -3.25 9.96
CA ILE A 29 1.54 -3.71 9.28
C ILE A 29 1.80 -3.74 7.76
N ALA A 30 2.29 -2.65 7.19
CA ALA A 30 2.54 -2.53 5.76
C ALA A 30 3.54 -3.60 5.26
N GLN A 31 4.63 -3.83 5.98
CA GLN A 31 5.63 -4.86 5.66
C GLN A 31 5.04 -6.29 5.61
N LYS A 32 3.96 -6.55 6.36
CA LYS A 32 3.28 -7.87 6.37
C LYS A 32 2.28 -8.04 5.22
N GLN A 33 2.00 -6.97 4.47
CA GLN A 33 1.01 -7.03 3.37
C GLN A 33 1.62 -7.49 2.04
N ASN A 34 2.92 -7.77 2.01
CA ASN A 34 3.63 -8.21 0.81
C ASN A 34 3.40 -7.27 -0.39
N LEU A 35 3.49 -5.94 -0.13
CA LEU A 35 3.38 -4.93 -1.17
C LEU A 35 4.66 -4.92 -2.01
N ASP A 36 4.49 -4.89 -3.34
CA ASP A 36 5.59 -4.68 -4.29
C ASP A 36 5.84 -3.17 -4.44
N ILE A 37 7.03 -2.71 -4.07
CA ILE A 37 7.42 -1.30 -4.14
C ILE A 37 8.30 -1.11 -5.38
N GLN A 38 7.81 -0.28 -6.30
CA GLN A 38 8.51 0.04 -7.53
C GLN A 38 8.96 1.49 -7.54
N PHE A 39 10.20 1.70 -7.97
CA PHE A 39 10.79 3.00 -8.23
C PHE A 39 11.00 3.14 -9.73
N GLY A 40 10.61 4.27 -10.28
CA GLY A 40 10.72 4.46 -11.70
C GLY A 40 10.44 5.90 -12.12
N HIS A 41 10.25 6.08 -13.42
CA HIS A 41 10.07 7.39 -14.04
C HIS A 41 8.75 7.42 -14.83
N LYS A 42 8.76 7.75 -16.11
CA LYS A 42 7.56 7.85 -16.97
C LYS A 42 6.80 6.54 -17.14
N GLU A 43 7.48 5.41 -17.06
CA GLU A 43 6.87 4.09 -17.14
C GLU A 43 5.85 3.82 -16.03
N LEU A 44 5.98 4.52 -14.89
CA LEU A 44 5.05 4.44 -13.76
C LEU A 44 3.98 5.54 -13.76
N LEU A 45 4.06 6.50 -14.69
CA LEU A 45 3.22 7.69 -14.68
C LEU A 45 1.72 7.38 -14.84
N GLU A 46 1.36 6.38 -15.63
CA GLU A 46 -0.03 5.98 -15.84
C GLU A 46 -0.69 5.52 -14.55
N ASP A 47 -0.02 4.67 -13.79
CA ASP A 47 -0.56 4.15 -12.53
C ASP A 47 -0.49 5.20 -11.42
N PHE A 48 0.52 6.07 -11.44
CA PHE A 48 0.58 7.23 -10.55
C PHE A 48 -0.61 8.16 -10.77
N ASP A 49 -0.95 8.50 -12.02
CA ASP A 49 -2.10 9.35 -12.36
C ASP A 49 -3.43 8.74 -11.86
N LYS A 50 -3.62 7.42 -12.02
CA LYS A 50 -4.81 6.72 -11.48
C LYS A 50 -4.93 6.89 -9.96
N VAL A 51 -3.83 6.72 -9.23
CA VAL A 51 -3.82 6.88 -7.76
C VAL A 51 -4.08 8.33 -7.36
N MET A 52 -3.58 9.30 -8.13
CA MET A 52 -3.87 10.72 -7.90
C MET A 52 -5.34 11.04 -8.15
N LYS A 53 -5.96 10.46 -9.19
CA LYS A 53 -7.42 10.59 -9.45
C LYS A 53 -8.26 10.02 -8.32
N CYS A 54 -7.92 8.85 -7.78
CA CYS A 54 -8.58 8.35 -6.56
C CYS A 54 -8.52 9.35 -5.39
N THR A 55 -7.40 10.07 -5.28
CA THR A 55 -7.23 11.10 -4.24
C THR A 55 -8.07 12.35 -4.53
N GLU A 56 -8.18 12.78 -5.80
CA GLU A 56 -9.06 13.89 -6.23
C GLU A 56 -10.52 13.59 -5.89
N GLU A 57 -11.01 12.44 -6.32
CA GLU A 57 -12.40 12.00 -6.09
C GLU A 57 -12.72 11.98 -4.59
N ARG A 58 -11.85 11.36 -3.79
CA ARG A 58 -12.03 11.27 -2.34
C ARG A 58 -12.08 12.62 -1.65
N LYS A 59 -11.24 13.58 -2.09
CA LYS A 59 -11.15 14.90 -1.45
C LYS A 59 -12.08 15.92 -2.07
N GLY A 60 -12.69 15.63 -3.22
CA GLY A 60 -13.51 16.58 -3.97
C GLY A 60 -12.73 17.81 -4.44
N ILE A 61 -11.46 17.64 -4.79
CA ILE A 61 -10.56 18.69 -5.26
C ILE A 61 -10.02 18.35 -6.65
N SER A 62 -9.57 19.34 -7.39
CA SER A 62 -8.80 19.13 -8.61
C SER A 62 -7.31 19.22 -8.30
N LEU A 63 -6.56 18.20 -8.68
CA LEU A 63 -5.10 18.17 -8.60
C LEU A 63 -4.48 18.54 -9.96
N ARG A 64 -3.23 18.20 -10.15
CA ARG A 64 -2.53 18.42 -11.43
C ARG A 64 -2.87 17.33 -12.43
N THR A 65 -2.75 17.66 -13.71
CA THR A 65 -2.98 16.69 -14.79
C THR A 65 -1.76 15.79 -14.99
N LYS A 66 -1.96 14.68 -15.69
CA LYS A 66 -0.89 13.73 -16.05
C LYS A 66 0.24 14.41 -16.83
N GLU A 67 -0.11 15.32 -17.76
CA GLU A 67 0.86 16.08 -18.55
C GLU A 67 1.73 16.99 -17.67
N TYR A 68 1.19 17.50 -16.57
CA TYR A 68 1.96 18.29 -15.62
C TYR A 68 2.98 17.41 -14.86
N TYR A 69 2.59 16.21 -14.46
CA TYR A 69 3.52 15.28 -13.82
C TYR A 69 4.59 14.81 -14.80
N GLU A 70 4.22 14.57 -16.06
CA GLU A 70 5.17 14.23 -17.11
C GLU A 70 6.18 15.37 -17.33
N LEU A 71 5.72 16.63 -17.38
CA LEU A 71 6.60 17.80 -17.51
C LEU A 71 7.58 17.91 -16.34
N LEU A 72 7.15 17.60 -15.11
CA LEU A 72 8.04 17.58 -13.94
C LEU A 72 9.12 16.52 -14.10
N LEU A 73 8.77 15.31 -14.51
CA LEU A 73 9.72 14.24 -14.76
C LEU A 73 10.71 14.62 -15.85
N ASP A 74 10.26 15.25 -16.94
CA ASP A 74 11.14 15.72 -18.01
C ASP A 74 12.07 16.86 -17.56
N THR A 75 11.56 17.77 -16.75
CA THR A 75 12.32 18.94 -16.30
C THR A 75 13.43 18.59 -15.33
N TYR A 76 13.15 17.65 -14.40
CA TYR A 76 14.10 17.25 -13.37
C TYR A 76 14.88 15.96 -13.74
N ALA A 77 14.48 15.26 -14.80
CA ALA A 77 15.12 14.05 -15.31
C ALA A 77 15.52 13.07 -14.18
N ASP A 78 16.79 12.75 -14.04
CA ASP A 78 17.30 11.80 -13.03
C ASP A 78 17.09 12.27 -11.57
N ASP A 79 16.74 13.52 -11.38
CA ASP A 79 16.43 14.09 -10.06
C ASP A 79 14.94 13.98 -9.69
N ALA A 80 14.09 13.48 -10.58
CA ALA A 80 12.68 13.20 -10.29
C ALA A 80 12.37 11.71 -10.45
N PHE A 81 11.56 11.17 -9.55
CA PHE A 81 11.13 9.79 -9.64
C PHE A 81 9.75 9.55 -9.01
N ILE A 82 9.10 8.50 -9.46
CA ILE A 82 7.84 7.99 -8.90
C ILE A 82 8.15 6.76 -8.07
N THR A 83 7.52 6.67 -6.92
CA THR A 83 7.48 5.45 -6.10
C THR A 83 6.05 4.96 -6.03
N LEU A 84 5.78 3.71 -6.41
CA LEU A 84 4.46 3.08 -6.32
C LEU A 84 4.50 1.84 -5.44
N ALA A 85 3.37 1.58 -4.79
CA ALA A 85 3.13 0.33 -4.08
C ALA A 85 2.01 -0.44 -4.78
N TYR A 86 2.31 -1.67 -5.18
CA TYR A 86 1.35 -2.57 -5.80
C TYR A 86 0.92 -3.68 -4.84
N PHE A 87 -0.33 -4.05 -4.92
CA PHE A 87 -0.89 -5.18 -4.20
C PHE A 87 -1.37 -6.24 -5.19
N HIS A 88 -0.74 -7.42 -5.14
CA HIS A 88 -1.07 -8.56 -5.99
C HIS A 88 -2.21 -9.35 -5.37
N ILE A 89 -3.45 -8.95 -5.70
CA ILE A 89 -4.68 -9.47 -5.10
C ILE A 89 -4.82 -10.97 -5.40
N HIS A 90 -4.53 -11.38 -6.64
CA HIS A 90 -4.63 -12.77 -7.07
C HIS A 90 -3.70 -13.69 -6.27
N ASP A 91 -2.46 -13.28 -6.03
CA ASP A 91 -1.50 -14.08 -5.25
C ASP A 91 -1.95 -14.21 -3.80
N MET A 92 -2.45 -13.13 -3.21
CA MET A 92 -2.99 -13.15 -1.85
C MET A 92 -4.25 -13.99 -1.72
N LEU A 93 -5.10 -13.99 -2.76
CA LEU A 93 -6.27 -14.87 -2.85
C LEU A 93 -5.85 -16.34 -2.86
N LYS A 94 -4.87 -16.68 -3.71
CA LYS A 94 -4.33 -18.05 -3.81
C LYS A 94 -3.74 -18.52 -2.48
N GLU A 95 -2.84 -17.72 -1.88
CA GLU A 95 -2.25 -18.04 -0.57
C GLU A 95 -3.32 -18.20 0.52
N THR A 96 -4.34 -17.34 0.51
CA THR A 96 -5.42 -17.41 1.51
C THR A 96 -6.27 -18.67 1.33
N LYS A 97 -6.54 -19.11 0.09
CA LYS A 97 -7.22 -20.38 -0.21
C LYS A 97 -6.42 -21.59 0.25
N GLU A 98 -5.13 -21.62 -0.02
CA GLU A 98 -4.24 -22.71 0.46
C GLU A 98 -4.23 -22.78 2.01
N ARG A 99 -4.20 -21.64 2.69
CA ARG A 99 -4.30 -21.61 4.15
C ARG A 99 -5.66 -22.04 4.67
N TYR A 100 -6.73 -21.76 3.95
CA TYR A 100 -8.08 -22.19 4.28
C TYR A 100 -8.22 -23.72 4.17
N GLU A 101 -7.74 -24.31 3.08
CA GLU A 101 -7.72 -25.77 2.90
C GLU A 101 -6.94 -26.48 4.00
N LYS A 102 -5.77 -25.92 4.37
CA LYS A 102 -4.99 -26.44 5.50
C LYS A 102 -5.76 -26.34 6.83
N CYS A 103 -6.47 -25.25 7.06
CA CYS A 103 -7.28 -25.05 8.25
C CYS A 103 -8.41 -26.09 8.34
N LEU A 104 -9.08 -26.39 7.21
CA LEU A 104 -10.09 -27.44 7.15
C LEU A 104 -9.51 -28.82 7.47
N PHE A 105 -8.36 -29.15 6.87
CA PHE A 105 -7.66 -30.41 7.17
C PHE A 105 -7.30 -30.54 8.65
N ASP A 106 -6.81 -29.45 9.27
CA ASP A 106 -6.47 -29.42 10.70
C ASP A 106 -7.72 -29.56 11.60
N LEU A 107 -8.87 -29.01 11.17
CA LEU A 107 -10.16 -29.17 11.86
C LEU A 107 -10.66 -30.60 11.83
N ASP A 108 -10.59 -31.25 10.65
CA ASP A 108 -11.02 -32.64 10.47
C ASP A 108 -10.18 -33.63 11.29
N ASN A 109 -8.88 -33.32 11.46
CA ASN A 109 -7.96 -34.11 12.26
C ASN A 109 -7.89 -33.68 13.75
N CYS A 110 -8.74 -32.77 14.17
CA CYS A 110 -8.75 -32.29 15.55
C CYS A 110 -9.52 -33.27 16.45
N THR A 111 -8.87 -33.78 17.49
CA THR A 111 -9.50 -34.69 18.44
C THR A 111 -10.60 -34.03 19.26
N GLU A 112 -11.64 -34.75 19.63
CA GLU A 112 -12.79 -34.23 20.41
C GLU A 112 -12.39 -33.56 21.73
N ASN A 113 -11.29 -34.00 22.33
CA ASN A 113 -10.79 -33.48 23.60
C ASN A 113 -10.04 -32.13 23.46
N ALA A 114 -9.68 -31.73 22.24
CA ALA A 114 -8.91 -30.52 21.96
C ALA A 114 -9.80 -29.28 21.74
N LYS A 115 -10.79 -29.05 22.59
CA LYS A 115 -11.82 -27.99 22.46
C LYS A 115 -11.23 -26.59 22.17
N LYS A 116 -10.15 -26.22 22.88
CA LYS A 116 -9.52 -24.90 22.68
C LYS A 116 -8.88 -24.77 21.29
N LYS A 117 -8.21 -25.82 20.81
CA LYS A 117 -7.60 -25.84 19.47
C LYS A 117 -8.68 -25.77 18.40
N ARG A 118 -9.75 -26.54 18.55
CA ARG A 118 -10.89 -26.53 17.62
C ARG A 118 -11.52 -25.14 17.52
N PHE A 119 -11.81 -24.50 18.64
CA PHE A 119 -12.35 -23.14 18.67
C PHE A 119 -11.45 -22.14 17.92
N THR A 120 -10.13 -22.18 18.16
CA THR A 120 -9.17 -21.30 17.46
C THR A 120 -9.15 -21.56 15.94
N LEU A 121 -9.27 -22.83 15.51
CA LEU A 121 -9.32 -23.18 14.09
C LEU A 121 -10.65 -22.75 13.45
N GLU A 122 -11.78 -22.83 14.15
CA GLU A 122 -13.08 -22.34 13.68
C GLU A 122 -13.05 -20.81 13.50
N GLU A 123 -12.50 -20.05 14.46
CA GLU A 123 -12.31 -18.61 14.30
C GLU A 123 -11.37 -18.25 13.12
N LEU A 124 -10.30 -19.04 12.93
CA LEU A 124 -9.39 -18.85 11.79
C LEU A 124 -10.09 -19.14 10.47
N LYS A 125 -10.87 -20.22 10.39
CA LYS A 125 -11.68 -20.57 9.21
C LYS A 125 -12.58 -19.41 8.81
N ASP A 126 -13.41 -18.90 9.74
CA ASP A 126 -14.33 -17.80 9.48
C ASP A 126 -13.61 -16.52 9.02
N SER A 127 -12.43 -16.25 9.61
CA SER A 127 -11.59 -15.12 9.20
C SER A 127 -11.04 -15.29 7.78
N LEU A 128 -10.63 -16.50 7.39
CA LEU A 128 -10.11 -16.80 6.06
C LEU A 128 -11.22 -16.74 5.01
N GLU A 129 -12.42 -17.25 5.29
CA GLU A 129 -13.59 -17.17 4.40
C GLU A 129 -13.94 -15.71 4.05
N LYS A 130 -13.98 -14.84 5.07
CA LYS A 130 -14.22 -13.40 4.85
C LYS A 130 -13.14 -12.75 3.99
N LYS A 131 -11.87 -13.15 4.16
CA LYS A 131 -10.77 -12.65 3.34
C LYS A 131 -10.86 -13.13 1.90
N ILE A 132 -11.17 -14.40 1.68
CA ILE A 132 -11.37 -14.99 0.35
C ILE A 132 -12.46 -14.23 -0.39
N SER A 133 -13.64 -14.08 0.22
CA SER A 133 -14.76 -13.34 -0.38
C SER A 133 -14.38 -11.91 -0.74
N LYS A 134 -13.63 -11.24 0.16
CA LYS A 134 -13.16 -9.87 -0.10
C LYS A 134 -12.16 -9.80 -1.26
N TYR A 135 -11.20 -10.70 -1.33
CA TYR A 135 -10.23 -10.72 -2.43
C TYR A 135 -10.86 -11.11 -3.76
N GLU A 136 -11.87 -12.01 -3.77
CA GLU A 136 -12.63 -12.33 -4.98
C GLU A 136 -13.42 -11.12 -5.50
N GLU A 137 -13.97 -10.31 -4.62
CA GLU A 137 -14.61 -9.04 -4.96
C GLU A 137 -13.57 -8.01 -5.47
N ASP A 138 -12.44 -7.88 -4.78
CA ASP A 138 -11.37 -6.97 -5.16
C ASP A 138 -10.80 -7.33 -6.55
N VAL A 139 -10.59 -8.62 -6.86
CA VAL A 139 -10.16 -9.08 -8.20
C VAL A 139 -11.17 -8.70 -9.29
N LYS A 140 -12.47 -8.81 -9.02
CA LYS A 140 -13.50 -8.42 -10.00
C LYS A 140 -13.51 -6.91 -10.26
N THR A 141 -13.19 -6.12 -9.24
CA THR A 141 -13.26 -4.66 -9.31
C THR A 141 -11.98 -4.04 -9.87
N TYR A 142 -10.81 -4.55 -9.43
CA TYR A 142 -9.49 -3.93 -9.67
C TYR A 142 -8.57 -4.77 -10.54
N GLY A 143 -8.96 -6.02 -10.87
CA GLY A 143 -8.09 -6.97 -11.55
C GLY A 143 -7.14 -7.72 -10.61
N GLU A 144 -6.15 -8.39 -11.20
CA GLU A 144 -5.22 -9.24 -10.46
C GLU A 144 -4.24 -8.46 -9.59
N THR A 145 -3.90 -7.23 -10.02
CA THR A 145 -2.94 -6.34 -9.35
C THR A 145 -3.49 -4.93 -9.35
N VAL A 146 -3.32 -4.23 -8.23
CA VAL A 146 -3.76 -2.84 -8.08
C VAL A 146 -2.63 -1.97 -7.49
N CYS A 147 -2.45 -0.76 -8.05
CA CYS A 147 -1.63 0.26 -7.43
C CYS A 147 -2.39 0.89 -6.26
N VAL A 148 -1.87 0.77 -5.06
CA VAL A 148 -2.56 1.18 -3.83
C VAL A 148 -2.18 2.57 -3.35
N CYS A 149 -0.96 3.01 -3.63
CA CYS A 149 -0.50 4.36 -3.33
C CYS A 149 0.79 4.68 -4.09
N GLY A 150 1.11 5.97 -4.15
CA GLY A 150 2.35 6.42 -4.77
C GLY A 150 2.73 7.83 -4.40
N THR A 151 3.98 8.16 -4.69
CA THR A 151 4.57 9.48 -4.52
C THR A 151 5.35 9.89 -5.77
N LEU A 152 5.38 11.21 -6.03
CA LEU A 152 6.33 11.82 -6.95
C LEU A 152 7.29 12.67 -6.12
N THR A 153 8.56 12.36 -6.19
CA THR A 153 9.65 12.96 -5.41
C THR A 153 10.62 13.65 -6.35
N VAL A 154 11.13 14.81 -5.91
CA VAL A 154 12.21 15.55 -6.60
C VAL A 154 13.38 15.71 -5.66
N LYS A 155 14.59 15.52 -6.17
CA LYS A 155 15.85 15.76 -5.47
C LYS A 155 16.43 17.10 -5.89
N TYR A 156 17.04 17.80 -4.95
CA TYR A 156 17.80 19.00 -5.24
C TYR A 156 18.95 19.13 -4.23
N GLY A 157 20.18 19.04 -4.72
CA GLY A 157 21.36 19.05 -3.87
C GLY A 157 21.32 17.93 -2.81
N HIS A 158 21.21 18.30 -1.54
CA HIS A 158 21.13 17.34 -0.42
C HIS A 158 19.71 17.14 0.12
N THR A 159 18.71 17.62 -0.61
CA THR A 159 17.30 17.55 -0.18
C THR A 159 16.49 16.70 -1.15
N SER A 160 15.58 15.87 -0.62
CA SER A 160 14.50 15.21 -1.37
C SER A 160 13.17 15.73 -0.88
N GLU A 161 12.28 16.08 -1.80
CA GLU A 161 10.94 16.58 -1.48
C GLU A 161 9.88 15.72 -2.17
N ILE A 162 8.93 15.18 -1.40
CA ILE A 162 7.73 14.55 -1.93
C ILE A 162 6.76 15.66 -2.33
N LEU A 163 6.65 15.91 -3.64
CA LEU A 163 5.78 16.96 -4.16
C LEU A 163 4.32 16.53 -4.21
N TYR A 164 4.08 15.29 -4.56
CA TYR A 164 2.73 14.71 -4.71
C TYR A 164 2.68 13.33 -4.09
N ALA A 165 1.56 13.06 -3.42
CA ALA A 165 1.26 11.76 -2.84
C ALA A 165 -0.22 11.43 -3.00
N GLY A 166 -0.51 10.23 -3.45
CA GLY A 166 -1.85 9.71 -3.65
C GLY A 166 -2.05 8.33 -3.05
N MET A 167 -3.31 7.99 -2.80
CA MET A 167 -3.69 6.68 -2.24
C MET A 167 -5.09 6.29 -2.69
N ASN A 168 -5.26 5.01 -3.02
CA ASN A 168 -6.57 4.38 -3.15
C ASN A 168 -7.11 4.06 -1.74
N GLU A 169 -8.19 4.72 -1.35
CA GLU A 169 -8.79 4.62 0.00
C GLU A 169 -9.30 3.21 0.34
N ASP A 170 -9.73 2.44 -0.65
CA ASP A 170 -10.24 1.07 -0.45
C ASP A 170 -9.17 0.14 0.09
N PHE A 171 -7.90 0.48 -0.16
CA PHE A 171 -6.72 -0.26 0.29
C PHE A 171 -5.98 0.39 1.46
N LYS A 172 -6.54 1.41 2.11
CA LYS A 172 -5.90 2.11 3.26
C LYS A 172 -5.49 1.16 4.40
N ARG A 173 -6.19 0.02 4.54
CA ARG A 173 -5.89 -1.00 5.55
C ARG A 173 -4.49 -1.62 5.39
N LEU A 174 -3.94 -1.56 4.17
CA LEU A 174 -2.61 -2.10 3.85
C LEU A 174 -1.47 -1.21 4.34
N MET A 175 -1.77 0.03 4.74
CA MET A 175 -0.78 1.01 5.21
C MET A 175 0.34 1.31 4.20
N GLY A 176 0.07 1.17 2.89
CA GLY A 176 1.03 1.35 1.81
C GLY A 176 1.86 2.65 1.87
N PRO A 177 1.27 3.83 2.17
CA PRO A 177 2.03 5.08 2.28
C PRO A 177 3.21 5.03 3.24
N TYR A 178 3.19 4.16 4.25
CA TYR A 178 4.33 3.98 5.17
C TYR A 178 5.54 3.24 4.56
N LEU A 179 5.42 2.77 3.31
CA LEU A 179 6.51 2.16 2.57
C LEU A 179 6.96 2.98 1.36
N THR A 180 6.16 3.98 0.94
CA THR A 180 6.47 4.83 -0.22
C THR A 180 7.01 6.21 0.19
N TRP A 181 6.95 6.54 1.48
CA TRP A 181 7.39 7.82 2.06
C TRP A 181 8.75 7.70 2.72
#